data_9224028fe388346d644f70559735ffbc
#
_entry.id   9224028fe388346d644f70559735ffbc
#
_cell.length_a   1.000
_cell.length_b   1.000
_cell.length_c   1.000
_cell.angle_alpha   90.00
_cell.angle_beta   90.00
_cell.angle_gamma   90.00
#
_symmetry.space_group_name_H-M   'P 1'
#
loop_
_entity.id
_entity.type
_entity.pdbx_description
1 polymer ?
#
loop_
_entity_poly.entity_id
_entity_poly.type
_entity_poly.pdbx_seq_one_letter_code
_entity_poly.pdbx_strand_id
1 'polypeptide(L)'
;MLRFEDPDGTQLELVTGESDVQPWVDALVPEQQAIRGIHGVTLCSANVYATASLLDTLGFELESQDSERVRYDAPGERATVVDLFDHDAGFGREGAGSIHHVAVRVPEKDQLYEWHDLFRERGYDVSRV
;
A
#
# COMPACT_ATOMS: atom_id res chain seq x y z
N MET A 1 4.14 16.59 -2.35
CA MET A 1 3.75 15.68 -1.26
C MET A 1 3.81 16.41 0.07
N LEU A 2 2.78 16.30 0.92
CA LEU A 2 2.70 16.87 2.26
C LEU A 2 2.58 15.72 3.27
N ARG A 3 3.46 15.68 4.27
CA ARG A 3 3.47 14.68 5.35
C ARG A 3 2.90 15.30 6.63
N PHE A 4 2.10 14.54 7.35
CA PHE A 4 1.54 14.92 8.65
C PHE A 4 1.18 13.69 9.47
N GLU A 5 0.81 13.90 10.72
CA GLU A 5 0.34 12.85 11.63
C GLU A 5 -1.10 13.12 12.03
N ASP A 6 -1.87 12.06 12.20
CA ASP A 6 -3.16 12.16 12.85
C ASP A 6 -2.99 12.25 14.40
N PRO A 7 -4.08 12.49 15.15
CA PRO A 7 -3.99 12.58 16.61
C PRO A 7 -3.48 11.32 17.32
N ASP A 8 -3.55 10.17 16.67
CA ASP A 8 -3.06 8.88 17.18
C ASP A 8 -1.62 8.58 16.76
N GLY A 9 -0.99 9.46 15.98
CA GLY A 9 0.38 9.32 15.49
C GLY A 9 0.52 8.54 14.18
N THR A 10 -0.59 8.25 13.46
CA THR A 10 -0.51 7.61 12.14
C THR A 10 0.13 8.58 11.16
N GLN A 11 1.20 8.12 10.50
CA GLN A 11 1.86 8.89 9.45
C GLN A 11 1.01 8.90 8.18
N LEU A 12 0.70 10.07 7.70
CA LEU A 12 -0.13 10.28 6.52
C LEU A 12 0.58 11.16 5.51
N GLU A 13 0.32 10.90 4.22
CA GLU A 13 0.85 11.68 3.11
C GLU A 13 -0.29 12.14 2.20
N LEU A 14 -0.34 13.43 1.87
CA LEU A 14 -1.14 13.94 0.76
C LEU A 14 -0.25 14.07 -0.47
N VAL A 15 -0.65 13.42 -1.54
CA VAL A 15 0.05 13.47 -2.82
C VAL A 15 -0.84 14.15 -3.87
N THR A 16 -0.23 14.86 -4.81
CA THR A 16 -0.89 15.41 -5.98
C THR A 16 -0.63 14.52 -7.17
N GLY A 17 -1.62 14.29 -8.00
CA GLY A 17 -1.51 13.49 -9.21
C GLY A 17 -2.76 13.63 -10.07
N GLU A 18 -2.68 13.09 -11.28
CA GLU A 18 -3.84 12.95 -12.16
C GLU A 18 -4.70 11.78 -11.67
N SER A 19 -6.01 11.93 -11.75
CA SER A 19 -6.97 10.89 -11.36
C SER A 19 -8.33 11.12 -12.02
N ASP A 20 -8.88 10.08 -12.59
CA ASP A 20 -10.24 10.07 -13.16
C ASP A 20 -11.33 9.89 -12.08
N VAL A 21 -10.90 9.64 -10.84
CA VAL A 21 -11.82 9.48 -9.71
C VAL A 21 -12.49 10.82 -9.39
N GLN A 22 -13.83 10.79 -9.26
CA GLN A 22 -14.56 11.97 -8.83
C GLN A 22 -14.11 12.40 -7.44
N PRO A 23 -13.83 13.69 -7.23
CA PRO A 23 -13.39 14.19 -5.94
C PRO A 23 -14.48 14.03 -4.89
N TRP A 24 -14.08 13.86 -3.65
CA TRP A 24 -14.96 14.07 -2.53
C TRP A 24 -15.22 15.56 -2.38
N VAL A 25 -16.45 15.97 -2.65
CA VAL A 25 -16.82 17.39 -2.58
C VAL A 25 -17.43 17.68 -1.21
N ASP A 26 -16.73 18.50 -0.44
CA ASP A 26 -17.21 19.05 0.83
C ASP A 26 -17.20 20.59 0.76
N ALA A 27 -18.09 21.24 1.48
CA ALA A 27 -18.21 22.70 1.51
C ALA A 27 -16.95 23.41 2.05
N LEU A 28 -16.07 22.70 2.75
CA LEU A 28 -14.88 23.27 3.38
C LEU A 28 -13.62 23.21 2.47
N VAL A 29 -13.61 22.31 1.47
CA VAL A 29 -12.46 22.13 0.58
C VAL A 29 -12.90 22.37 -0.86
N PRO A 30 -12.24 23.28 -1.60
CA PRO A 30 -12.52 23.47 -3.01
C PRO A 30 -12.31 22.18 -3.83
N GLU A 31 -13.15 21.96 -4.83
CA GLU A 31 -13.13 20.75 -5.66
C GLU A 31 -11.74 20.44 -6.24
N GLN A 32 -10.99 21.47 -6.63
CA GLN A 32 -9.64 21.30 -7.19
C GLN A 32 -8.62 20.77 -6.17
N GLN A 33 -8.93 20.87 -4.89
CA GLN A 33 -8.07 20.43 -3.77
C GLN A 33 -8.69 19.25 -3.02
N ALA A 34 -9.86 18.77 -3.44
CA ALA A 34 -10.57 17.70 -2.76
C ALA A 34 -9.85 16.35 -2.95
N ILE A 35 -9.90 15.53 -1.90
CA ILE A 35 -9.37 14.17 -1.91
C ILE A 35 -10.13 13.32 -2.93
N ARG A 36 -9.41 12.55 -3.74
CA ARG A 36 -9.97 11.66 -4.75
C ARG A 36 -9.92 10.18 -4.35
N GLY A 37 -9.23 9.85 -3.27
CA GLY A 37 -9.13 8.49 -2.76
C GLY A 37 -7.78 8.19 -2.14
N ILE A 38 -7.57 6.92 -1.81
CA ILE A 38 -6.29 6.40 -1.35
C ILE A 38 -5.39 6.19 -2.56
N HIS A 39 -4.20 6.76 -2.54
CA HIS A 39 -3.18 6.60 -3.57
C HIS A 39 -2.42 5.29 -3.40
N GLY A 40 -1.96 5.02 -2.21
CA GLY A 40 -1.15 3.84 -1.91
C GLY A 40 -0.82 3.73 -0.43
N VAL A 41 0.12 2.86 -0.12
CA VAL A 41 0.61 2.62 1.23
C VAL A 41 2.13 2.55 1.23
N THR A 42 2.76 3.05 2.31
CA THR A 42 4.19 2.86 2.55
C THR A 42 4.38 1.79 3.61
N LEU A 43 5.16 0.76 3.27
CA LEU A 43 5.53 -0.33 4.16
C LEU A 43 6.97 -0.13 4.65
N CYS A 44 7.15 0.01 5.96
CA CYS A 44 8.46 -0.10 6.57
C CYS A 44 8.81 -1.58 6.68
N SER A 45 9.80 -2.04 5.93
CA SER A 45 10.15 -3.46 5.85
C SER A 45 11.53 -3.72 6.40
N ALA A 46 11.64 -4.67 7.32
CA ALA A 46 12.93 -5.17 7.81
C ALA A 46 13.69 -5.99 6.75
N ASN A 47 13.01 -6.43 5.70
CA ASN A 47 13.61 -7.13 4.57
C ASN A 47 12.92 -6.70 3.27
N VAL A 48 13.40 -5.59 2.72
CA VAL A 48 12.88 -5.00 1.48
C VAL A 48 12.90 -6.00 0.32
N TYR A 49 13.94 -6.83 0.20
CA TYR A 49 14.02 -7.81 -0.90
C TYR A 49 12.96 -8.89 -0.82
N ALA A 50 12.66 -9.40 0.39
CA ALA A 50 11.60 -10.40 0.57
C ALA A 50 10.23 -9.79 0.27
N THR A 51 9.98 -8.56 0.73
CA THR A 51 8.72 -7.85 0.45
C THR A 51 8.59 -7.52 -1.04
N ALA A 52 9.66 -7.08 -1.69
CA ALA A 52 9.71 -6.85 -3.14
C ALA A 52 9.36 -8.12 -3.93
N SER A 53 9.97 -9.26 -3.58
CA SER A 53 9.65 -10.55 -4.21
C SER A 53 8.18 -10.97 -4.03
N LEU A 54 7.57 -10.62 -2.89
CA LEU A 54 6.15 -10.82 -2.66
C LEU A 54 5.31 -9.94 -3.59
N LEU A 55 5.65 -8.66 -3.73
CA LEU A 55 4.97 -7.73 -4.63
C LEU A 55 5.09 -8.16 -6.09
N ASP A 56 6.28 -8.56 -6.54
CA ASP A 56 6.48 -9.13 -7.88
C ASP A 56 5.58 -10.35 -8.11
N THR A 57 5.45 -11.22 -7.10
CA THR A 57 4.56 -12.39 -7.17
C THR A 57 3.10 -11.98 -7.31
N LEU A 58 2.68 -10.91 -6.65
CA LEU A 58 1.32 -10.35 -6.73
C LEU A 58 1.06 -9.57 -8.03
N GLY A 59 2.08 -9.39 -8.87
CA GLY A 59 1.97 -8.69 -10.15
C GLY A 59 2.14 -7.19 -10.06
N PHE A 60 2.74 -6.69 -8.97
CA PHE A 60 3.19 -5.32 -8.91
C PHE A 60 4.49 -5.17 -9.72
N GLU A 61 4.67 -4.04 -10.37
CA GLU A 61 5.86 -3.70 -11.15
C GLU A 61 6.68 -2.61 -10.47
N LEU A 62 8.00 -2.73 -10.52
CA LEU A 62 8.90 -1.69 -10.02
C LEU A 62 8.75 -0.44 -10.89
N GLU A 63 8.25 0.65 -10.29
CA GLU A 63 8.09 1.94 -10.97
C GLU A 63 9.33 2.83 -10.84
N SER A 64 9.83 2.98 -9.61
CA SER A 64 10.96 3.85 -9.31
C SER A 64 11.68 3.44 -8.04
N GLN A 65 12.93 3.88 -7.92
CA GLN A 65 13.74 3.72 -6.73
C GLN A 65 14.57 4.97 -6.47
N ASP A 66 14.51 5.47 -5.26
CA ASP A 66 15.43 6.49 -4.75
C ASP A 66 16.24 5.93 -3.56
N SER A 67 16.95 6.79 -2.84
CA SER A 67 17.83 6.35 -1.74
C SER A 67 17.10 5.75 -0.54
N GLU A 68 15.83 6.02 -0.36
CA GLU A 68 15.06 5.64 0.82
C GLU A 68 13.81 4.81 0.49
N ARG A 69 13.29 4.95 -0.74
CA ARG A 69 11.99 4.43 -1.12
C ARG A 69 12.06 3.67 -2.42
N VAL A 70 11.49 2.49 -2.43
CA VAL A 70 11.30 1.66 -3.62
C VAL A 70 9.81 1.60 -3.91
N ARG A 71 9.38 2.13 -5.05
CA ARG A 71 7.98 2.20 -5.44
C ARG A 71 7.60 1.07 -6.37
N TYR A 72 6.54 0.40 -6.02
CA TYR A 72 5.84 -0.58 -6.83
C TYR A 72 4.45 -0.05 -7.19
N ASP A 73 4.01 -0.33 -8.40
CA ASP A 73 2.66 -0.03 -8.87
C ASP A 73 2.01 -1.27 -9.49
N ALA A 74 0.71 -1.39 -9.38
CA ALA A 74 -0.06 -2.47 -9.96
C ALA A 74 -1.13 -1.91 -10.91
N PRO A 75 -1.56 -2.67 -11.94
CA PRO A 75 -2.68 -2.26 -12.77
C PRO A 75 -3.95 -2.06 -11.94
N GLY A 76 -4.58 -0.90 -12.07
CA GLY A 76 -5.81 -0.61 -11.35
C GLY A 76 -6.18 0.86 -11.38
N GLU A 77 -7.35 1.17 -10.83
CA GLU A 77 -7.86 2.55 -10.81
C GLU A 77 -7.53 3.30 -9.52
N ARG A 78 -7.27 2.58 -8.43
CA ARG A 78 -7.12 3.17 -7.08
C ARG A 78 -6.23 2.33 -6.19
N ALA A 79 -5.46 3.00 -5.33
CA ALA A 79 -4.63 2.37 -4.31
C ALA A 79 -3.69 1.30 -4.89
N THR A 80 -3.09 1.61 -6.04
CA THR A 80 -2.22 0.68 -6.77
C THR A 80 -0.77 0.75 -6.31
N VAL A 81 -0.40 1.82 -5.61
CA VAL A 81 0.99 2.09 -5.23
C VAL A 81 1.32 1.46 -3.88
N VAL A 82 2.43 0.72 -3.86
CA VAL A 82 3.08 0.26 -2.63
C VAL A 82 4.51 0.77 -2.62
N ASP A 83 4.82 1.63 -1.65
CA ASP A 83 6.17 2.07 -1.39
C ASP A 83 6.81 1.20 -0.32
N LEU A 84 8.01 0.70 -0.58
CA LEU A 84 8.85 0.03 0.41
C LEU A 84 9.86 1.02 0.95
N PHE A 85 9.95 1.10 2.26
CA PHE A 85 10.89 1.96 2.94
C PHE A 85 11.86 1.10 3.75
N ASP A 86 13.16 1.19 3.41
CA ASP A 86 14.22 0.50 4.12
C ASP A 86 14.58 1.31 5.36
N HIS A 87 13.85 1.07 6.43
CA HIS A 87 14.07 1.76 7.68
C HIS A 87 14.08 0.75 8.83
N ASP A 88 15.14 0.78 9.61
CA ASP A 88 15.27 -0.03 10.84
C ASP A 88 14.38 0.57 11.95
N ALA A 89 13.09 0.56 11.73
CA ALA A 89 12.09 1.06 12.68
C ALA A 89 11.71 0.02 13.75
N GLY A 90 12.32 -1.16 13.71
CA GLY A 90 11.90 -2.28 14.53
C GLY A 90 10.54 -2.85 14.11
N PHE A 91 9.98 -3.75 14.91
CA PHE A 91 8.65 -4.29 14.65
C PHE A 91 7.57 -3.29 15.05
N GLY A 92 6.60 -3.10 14.16
CA GLY A 92 5.39 -2.34 14.46
C GLY A 92 4.64 -2.93 15.67
N ARG A 93 3.98 -2.09 16.42
CA ARG A 93 3.12 -2.49 17.53
C ARG A 93 1.67 -2.27 17.16
N GLU A 94 0.83 -3.25 17.40
CA GLU A 94 -0.60 -3.11 17.22
C GLU A 94 -1.17 -2.06 18.17
N GLY A 95 -2.11 -1.24 17.67
CA GLY A 95 -2.77 -0.22 18.47
C GLY A 95 -3.13 1.04 17.68
N ALA A 96 -3.58 2.06 18.39
CA ALA A 96 -3.84 3.38 17.82
C ALA A 96 -2.56 3.94 17.17
N GLY A 97 -2.70 4.59 16.03
CA GLY A 97 -1.56 5.11 15.27
C GLY A 97 -0.81 4.08 14.41
N SER A 98 -1.32 2.84 14.31
CA SER A 98 -0.71 1.81 13.48
C SER A 98 -1.68 1.22 12.46
N ILE A 99 -1.14 0.81 11.29
CA ILE A 99 -1.88 0.07 10.26
C ILE A 99 -1.54 -1.41 10.43
N HIS A 100 -2.55 -2.25 10.71
CA HIS A 100 -2.34 -3.66 11.01
C HIS A 100 -2.02 -4.49 9.76
N HIS A 101 -2.70 -4.24 8.64
CA HIS A 101 -2.53 -5.00 7.39
C HIS A 101 -2.93 -4.20 6.16
N VAL A 102 -2.46 -4.67 5.02
CA VAL A 102 -2.85 -4.21 3.69
C VAL A 102 -3.52 -5.37 2.96
N ALA A 103 -4.69 -5.12 2.39
CA ALA A 103 -5.43 -6.10 1.62
C ALA A 103 -5.32 -5.81 0.12
N VAL A 104 -4.82 -6.77 -0.63
CA VAL A 104 -4.80 -6.74 -2.10
C VAL A 104 -6.09 -7.35 -2.61
N ARG A 105 -6.74 -6.66 -3.55
CA ARG A 105 -8.00 -7.12 -4.12
C ARG A 105 -7.77 -8.17 -5.19
N VAL A 106 -8.53 -9.25 -5.13
CA VAL A 106 -8.70 -10.21 -6.21
C VAL A 106 -10.11 -10.08 -6.81
N PRO A 107 -10.29 -10.22 -8.14
CA PRO A 107 -11.59 -10.07 -8.78
C PRO A 107 -12.61 -11.12 -8.35
N GLU A 108 -12.18 -12.38 -8.25
CA GLU A 108 -13.07 -13.51 -8.00
C GLU A 108 -12.62 -14.33 -6.78
N LYS A 109 -13.60 -14.89 -6.08
CA LYS A 109 -13.34 -15.67 -4.85
C LYS A 109 -12.44 -16.88 -5.10
N ASP A 110 -12.59 -17.54 -6.24
CA ASP A 110 -11.81 -18.73 -6.55
C ASP A 110 -10.32 -18.40 -6.72
N GLN A 111 -10.00 -17.21 -7.23
CA GLN A 111 -8.62 -16.73 -7.33
C GLN A 111 -7.95 -16.56 -5.95
N LEU A 112 -8.73 -16.28 -4.90
CA LEU A 112 -8.18 -16.19 -3.55
C LEU A 112 -7.59 -17.54 -3.09
N TYR A 113 -8.23 -18.67 -3.44
CA TYR A 113 -7.70 -20.00 -3.13
C TYR A 113 -6.48 -20.33 -3.98
N GLU A 114 -6.47 -19.94 -5.25
CA GLU A 114 -5.31 -20.11 -6.13
C GLU A 114 -4.09 -19.34 -5.60
N TRP A 115 -4.29 -18.09 -5.17
CA TRP A 115 -3.25 -17.28 -4.53
C TRP A 115 -2.77 -17.87 -3.21
N HIS A 116 -3.69 -18.36 -2.37
CA HIS A 116 -3.34 -19.03 -1.12
C HIS A 116 -2.43 -20.24 -1.36
N ASP A 117 -2.77 -21.09 -2.30
CA ASP A 117 -1.99 -22.30 -2.61
C ASP A 117 -0.62 -21.93 -3.23
N LEU A 118 -0.58 -20.96 -4.13
CA LEU A 118 0.66 -20.45 -4.71
C LEU A 118 1.64 -19.95 -3.64
N PHE A 119 1.15 -19.15 -2.68
CA PHE A 119 2.00 -18.64 -1.61
C PHE A 119 2.50 -19.76 -0.68
N ARG A 120 1.68 -20.73 -0.37
CA ARG A 120 2.12 -21.91 0.39
C ARG A 120 3.20 -22.69 -0.33
N GLU A 121 3.04 -22.94 -1.63
CA GLU A 121 4.04 -23.63 -2.46
C GLU A 121 5.36 -22.88 -2.50
N ARG A 122 5.33 -21.55 -2.45
CA ARG A 122 6.52 -20.69 -2.39
C ARG A 122 7.12 -20.55 -0.98
N GLY A 123 6.53 -21.21 0.02
CA GLY A 123 7.05 -21.22 1.39
C GLY A 123 6.67 -20.02 2.25
N TYR A 124 5.68 -19.24 1.82
CA TYR A 124 5.14 -18.19 2.68
C TYR A 124 4.23 -18.78 3.76
N ASP A 125 4.25 -18.14 4.93
CA ASP A 125 3.31 -18.46 6.02
C ASP A 125 1.96 -17.81 5.70
N VAL A 126 0.95 -18.63 5.41
CA VAL A 126 -0.39 -18.19 5.05
C VAL A 126 -1.43 -18.75 6.02
N SER A 127 -2.28 -17.86 6.51
CA SER A 127 -3.42 -18.24 7.35
C SER A 127 -4.49 -18.98 6.51
N ARG A 128 -5.49 -19.51 7.17
CA ARG A 128 -6.65 -20.12 6.48
C ARG A 128 -7.47 -19.06 5.74
N VAL A 129 -7.96 -19.44 4.57
CA VAL A 129 -8.95 -18.68 3.79
C VAL A 129 -10.34 -18.90 4.38
#